data_990f5a0576eb0d91efac9a5a06dd3df6
#
_entry.id   990f5a0576eb0d91efac9a5a06dd3df6
#
_cell.length_a   1.000
_cell.length_b   1.000
_cell.length_c   1.000
_cell.angle_alpha   90.00
_cell.angle_beta   90.00
_cell.angle_gamma   90.00
#
_symmetry.space_group_name_H-M   'P 1'
#
loop_
_entity.id
_entity.type
_entity.pdbx_description
1 polymer ?
#
loop_
_entity_poly.entity_id
_entity_poly.type
_entity_poly.pdbx_seq_one_letter_code
_entity_poly.pdbx_strand_id
1 'polypeptide(L)'
;MNSGAIVVLHLVNPSEKYWGILESLAQPGITVRGISLSSFEDWVSAVIHQDEAMALGLTTIFFPMARVERMFLDEPVGQIESLAQSFERRVGMAIGDYLGSADGQAN
;
A
#
# COMPACT_ATOMS: atom_id res chain seq x y z
N MET A 1 -14.56 -4.11 5.20
CA MET A 1 -13.11 -4.37 5.21
C MET A 1 -12.56 -4.09 6.58
N ASN A 2 -11.74 -4.99 7.05
CA ASN A 2 -11.17 -4.88 8.38
C ASN A 2 -9.81 -4.20 8.36
N SER A 3 -9.43 -3.63 9.49
CA SER A 3 -8.08 -3.15 9.70
C SER A 3 -7.08 -4.26 9.37
N GLY A 4 -6.01 -3.93 8.66
CA GLY A 4 -5.02 -4.88 8.19
C GLY A 4 -5.26 -5.39 6.77
N ALA A 5 -6.43 -5.11 6.18
CA ALA A 5 -6.68 -5.47 4.78
C ALA A 5 -5.78 -4.66 3.85
N ILE A 6 -5.34 -5.30 2.77
CA ILE A 6 -4.57 -4.58 1.74
C ILE A 6 -5.57 -4.08 0.71
N VAL A 7 -5.53 -2.78 0.45
CA VAL A 7 -6.55 -2.09 -0.34
C VAL A 7 -5.92 -1.20 -1.41
N VAL A 8 -6.75 -0.91 -2.42
CA VAL A 8 -6.45 0.12 -3.41
C VAL A 8 -7.50 1.20 -3.26
N LEU A 9 -7.06 2.46 -3.21
CA LEU A 9 -7.89 3.63 -3.07
C LEU A 9 -7.87 4.44 -4.35
N HIS A 10 -9.04 4.77 -4.85
CA HIS A 10 -9.18 5.75 -5.92
C HIS A 10 -9.71 7.03 -5.32
N LEU A 11 -8.97 8.11 -5.53
CA LEU A 11 -9.27 9.41 -4.97
C LEU A 11 -9.65 10.40 -6.05
N VAL A 12 -10.36 11.44 -5.65
CA VAL A 12 -10.76 12.54 -6.53
C VAL A 12 -10.26 13.86 -5.96
N ASN A 13 -10.14 14.86 -6.80
CA ASN A 13 -9.82 16.24 -6.45
C ASN A 13 -8.54 16.41 -5.62
N PRO A 14 -7.37 16.03 -6.12
CA PRO A 14 -7.08 15.50 -7.45
C PRO A 14 -7.29 14.00 -7.59
N SER A 15 -7.35 13.51 -8.83
CA SER A 15 -7.44 12.10 -9.13
C SER A 15 -6.09 11.42 -8.84
N GLU A 16 -6.11 10.49 -7.89
CA GLU A 16 -4.92 9.77 -7.45
C GLU A 16 -5.31 8.34 -7.09
N LYS A 17 -4.33 7.45 -7.11
CA LYS A 17 -4.53 6.06 -6.67
C LYS A 17 -3.44 5.71 -5.67
N TYR A 18 -3.85 5.06 -4.58
CA TYR A 18 -2.96 4.61 -3.52
C TYR A 18 -3.17 3.13 -3.25
N TRP A 19 -2.12 2.47 -2.83
CA TRP A 19 -2.12 1.09 -2.40
C TRP A 19 -1.56 1.03 -0.99
N GLY A 20 -2.14 0.22 -0.15
CA GLY A 20 -1.60 0.10 1.19
C GLY A 20 -2.45 -0.76 2.11
N ILE A 21 -2.06 -0.75 3.38
CA ILE A 21 -2.71 -1.50 4.43
C ILE A 21 -3.70 -0.57 5.14
N LEU A 22 -4.95 -1.00 5.19
CA LEU A 22 -6.00 -0.23 5.87
C LEU A 22 -5.74 -0.25 7.37
N GLU A 23 -5.59 0.92 7.95
CA GLU A 23 -5.43 1.05 9.40
C GLU A 23 -6.73 1.42 10.08
N SER A 24 -7.49 2.35 9.51
CA SER A 24 -8.80 2.67 10.05
C SER A 24 -9.74 3.19 8.96
N LEU A 25 -11.01 2.88 9.15
CA LEU A 25 -12.08 3.35 8.28
C LEU A 25 -13.16 3.91 9.20
N ALA A 26 -13.40 5.21 9.09
CA ALA A 26 -14.35 5.91 9.95
C ALA A 26 -15.08 6.97 9.13
N GLN A 27 -16.09 7.58 9.74
CA GLN A 27 -16.88 8.59 9.05
C GLN A 27 -16.05 9.77 8.53
N PRO A 28 -15.07 10.31 9.28
CA PRO A 28 -14.27 11.41 8.75
C PRO A 28 -13.38 11.04 7.58
N GLY A 29 -12.91 9.78 7.48
CA GLY A 29 -12.02 9.39 6.42
C GLY A 29 -11.34 8.06 6.65
N ILE A 30 -10.33 7.81 5.82
CA ILE A 30 -9.62 6.54 5.78
C ILE A 30 -8.15 6.78 6.06
N THR A 31 -7.58 6.00 6.98
CA THR A 31 -6.14 6.02 7.26
C THR A 31 -5.54 4.73 6.71
N VAL A 32 -4.51 4.87 5.89
CA VAL A 32 -3.78 3.74 5.32
C VAL A 32 -2.28 3.93 5.56
N ARG A 33 -1.57 2.82 5.63
CA ARG A 33 -0.13 2.81 5.52
C ARG A 33 0.20 2.35 4.12
N GLY A 34 0.65 3.27 3.28
CA GLY A 34 0.74 2.94 1.87
C GLY A 34 1.58 3.88 1.05
N ILE A 35 1.41 3.76 -0.25
CA ILE A 35 2.20 4.49 -1.23
C ILE A 35 1.33 4.75 -2.46
N SER A 36 1.63 5.84 -3.16
CA SER A 36 1.00 6.12 -4.44
C SER A 36 1.27 4.97 -5.42
N LEU A 37 0.23 4.58 -6.18
CA LEU A 37 0.41 3.54 -7.19
C LEU A 37 1.47 3.91 -8.23
N SER A 38 1.65 5.19 -8.52
CA SER A 38 2.68 5.63 -9.45
C SER A 38 4.09 5.37 -8.93
N SER A 39 4.26 5.20 -7.63
CA SER A 39 5.55 4.93 -7.00
C SER A 39 5.75 3.45 -6.67
N PHE A 40 4.75 2.61 -6.92
CA PHE A 40 4.79 1.20 -6.49
C PHE A 40 5.98 0.47 -7.11
N GLU A 41 6.17 0.61 -8.42
CA GLU A 41 7.26 -0.10 -9.13
C GLU A 41 8.63 0.36 -8.63
N ASP A 42 8.82 1.66 -8.41
CA ASP A 42 10.08 2.19 -7.90
C ASP A 42 10.35 1.68 -6.50
N TRP A 43 9.30 1.60 -5.68
CA TRP A 43 9.44 1.07 -4.32
C TRP A 43 9.83 -0.40 -4.33
N VAL A 44 9.18 -1.23 -5.15
CA VAL A 44 9.52 -2.66 -5.25
C VAL A 44 10.96 -2.82 -5.70
N SER A 45 11.38 -2.05 -6.70
CA SER A 45 12.76 -2.08 -7.19
C SER A 45 13.75 -1.70 -6.08
N ALA A 46 13.45 -0.67 -5.32
CA ALA A 46 14.31 -0.25 -4.19
C ALA A 46 14.43 -1.34 -3.14
N VAL A 47 13.33 -2.03 -2.84
CA VAL A 47 13.34 -3.14 -1.88
C VAL A 47 14.21 -4.30 -2.39
N ILE A 48 14.05 -4.67 -3.66
CA ILE A 48 14.82 -5.75 -4.27
C ILE A 48 16.32 -5.46 -4.21
N HIS A 49 16.71 -4.24 -4.53
CA HIS A 49 18.11 -3.84 -4.60
C HIS A 49 18.66 -3.33 -3.27
N GLN A 50 17.83 -3.26 -2.24
CA GLN A 50 18.20 -2.73 -0.93
C GLN A 50 18.85 -1.35 -1.07
N ASP A 51 18.24 -0.51 -1.91
CA ASP A 51 18.79 0.80 -2.27
C ASP A 51 18.34 1.85 -1.25
N GLU A 52 19.18 2.12 -0.27
CA GLU A 52 18.89 3.10 0.77
C GLU A 52 18.86 4.53 0.25
N ALA A 53 19.52 4.80 -0.87
CA ALA A 53 19.53 6.13 -1.47
C ALA A 53 18.18 6.50 -2.07
N MET A 54 17.39 5.49 -2.41
CA MET A 54 16.05 5.66 -2.95
C MET A 54 15.00 5.52 -1.85
N ALA A 55 15.23 6.01 -0.69
CA ALA A 55 14.48 5.81 0.57
C ALA A 55 12.96 5.94 0.43
N LEU A 56 12.38 5.17 -0.48
CA LEU A 56 10.93 5.06 -0.62
C LEU A 56 10.42 4.09 0.41
N GLY A 57 9.40 4.51 1.14
CA GLY A 57 8.79 3.65 2.13
C GLY A 57 7.30 3.89 2.19
N LEU A 58 6.61 2.95 2.83
CA LEU A 58 5.18 3.13 3.10
C LEU A 58 5.02 4.16 4.19
N THR A 59 4.07 5.09 4.00
CA THR A 59 3.79 6.15 4.96
C THR A 59 2.36 6.04 5.43
N THR A 60 2.08 6.56 6.62
CA THR A 60 0.73 6.61 7.16
C THR A 60 0.06 7.89 6.65
N ILE A 61 -1.06 7.71 5.94
CA ILE A 61 -1.75 8.80 5.28
C ILE A 61 -3.23 8.76 5.64
N PHE A 62 -3.78 9.93 5.96
CA PHE A 62 -5.22 10.09 6.17
C PHE A 62 -5.83 10.76 4.95
N PHE A 63 -6.90 10.18 4.43
CA PHE A 63 -7.66 10.76 3.33
C PHE A 63 -9.05 11.12 3.83
N PRO A 64 -9.43 12.41 3.77
CA PRO A 64 -10.81 12.80 4.08
C PRO A 64 -11.80 12.04 3.19
N MET A 65 -12.94 11.66 3.75
CA MET A 65 -13.91 10.85 3.01
C MET A 65 -14.37 11.55 1.73
N ALA A 66 -14.42 12.87 1.71
CA ALA A 66 -14.83 13.62 0.52
C ALA A 66 -13.89 13.40 -0.68
N ARG A 67 -12.66 12.96 -0.44
CA ARG A 67 -11.70 12.66 -1.50
C ARG A 67 -11.79 11.24 -2.01
N VAL A 68 -12.50 10.36 -1.33
CA VAL A 68 -12.52 8.94 -1.65
C VAL A 68 -13.62 8.67 -2.68
N GLU A 69 -13.22 8.23 -3.87
CA GLU A 69 -14.17 7.76 -4.88
C GLU A 69 -14.58 6.32 -4.58
N ARG A 70 -13.59 5.44 -4.36
CA ARG A 70 -13.83 4.05 -4.02
C ARG A 70 -12.60 3.45 -3.36
N MET A 71 -12.83 2.38 -2.63
CA MET A 71 -11.78 1.55 -2.05
C MET A 71 -12.14 0.10 -2.31
N PHE A 72 -11.16 -0.69 -2.75
CA PHE A 72 -11.39 -2.11 -2.98
C PHE A 72 -10.20 -2.93 -2.51
N LEU A 73 -10.45 -4.21 -2.25
CA LEU A 73 -9.40 -5.11 -1.81
C LEU A 73 -8.40 -5.35 -2.93
N ASP A 74 -7.12 -5.39 -2.55
CA ASP A 74 -6.06 -5.82 -3.46
C ASP A 74 -6.10 -7.34 -3.50
N GLU A 75 -6.74 -7.89 -4.52
CA GLU A 75 -6.93 -9.32 -4.68
C GLU A 75 -6.72 -9.73 -6.13
N PRO A 76 -6.37 -10.99 -6.38
CA PRO A 76 -6.21 -11.43 -7.76
C PRO A 76 -7.56 -11.41 -8.48
N VAL A 77 -7.54 -11.03 -9.76
CA VAL A 77 -8.73 -11.01 -10.61
C VAL A 77 -8.42 -11.84 -11.85
N GLY A 78 -9.09 -12.97 -11.98
CA GLY A 78 -8.79 -13.90 -13.07
C GLY A 78 -7.35 -14.37 -12.98
N GLN A 79 -6.57 -14.16 -14.04
CA GLN A 79 -5.16 -14.51 -14.09
C GLN A 79 -4.24 -13.35 -13.71
N ILE A 80 -4.81 -12.20 -13.37
CA ILE A 80 -4.03 -11.04 -12.96
C ILE A 80 -3.78 -11.13 -11.47
N GLU A 81 -2.51 -11.14 -11.08
CA GLU A 81 -2.14 -11.20 -9.67
C GLU A 81 -2.43 -9.88 -8.97
N SER A 82 -2.63 -9.93 -7.65
CA SER A 82 -2.71 -8.73 -6.83
C SER A 82 -1.36 -8.02 -6.77
N LEU A 83 -1.36 -6.77 -6.35
CA LEU A 83 -0.10 -6.03 -6.16
C LEU A 83 0.74 -6.67 -5.05
N ALA A 84 0.08 -7.13 -3.98
CA ALA A 84 0.79 -7.83 -2.90
C ALA A 84 1.44 -9.11 -3.40
N GLN A 85 0.75 -9.89 -4.25
CA GLN A 85 1.33 -11.09 -4.85
C GLN A 85 2.51 -10.75 -5.75
N SER A 86 2.40 -9.67 -6.52
CA SER A 86 3.50 -9.20 -7.36
C SER A 86 4.73 -8.85 -6.51
N PHE A 87 4.53 -8.16 -5.41
CA PHE A 87 5.60 -7.84 -4.47
C PHE A 87 6.25 -9.14 -3.94
N GLU A 88 5.42 -10.07 -3.46
CA GLU A 88 5.91 -11.31 -2.86
C GLU A 88 6.70 -12.15 -3.86
N ARG A 89 6.21 -12.22 -5.10
CA ARG A 89 6.91 -12.96 -6.16
C ARG A 89 8.26 -12.35 -6.49
N ARG A 90 8.32 -11.02 -6.56
CA ARG A 90 9.53 -10.33 -7.01
C ARG A 90 10.55 -10.13 -5.89
N VAL A 91 10.09 -9.92 -4.67
CA VAL A 91 10.97 -9.68 -3.52
C VAL A 91 11.35 -10.98 -2.82
N GLY A 92 10.48 -11.99 -2.87
CA GLY A 92 10.70 -13.26 -2.20
C GLY A 92 10.35 -13.25 -0.74
N MET A 93 9.54 -12.28 -0.30
CA MET A 93 9.13 -12.13 1.08
C MET A 93 7.65 -11.75 1.11
N ALA A 94 6.87 -12.34 2.02
CA ALA A 94 5.48 -11.95 2.20
C ALA A 94 5.40 -10.50 2.66
N ILE A 95 4.38 -9.77 2.18
CA ILE A 95 4.23 -8.37 2.51
C ILE A 95 4.09 -8.15 4.02
N GLY A 96 3.40 -9.06 4.72
CA GLY A 96 3.26 -8.97 6.17
C GLY A 96 4.59 -9.11 6.89
N ASP A 97 5.46 -9.99 6.40
CA ASP A 97 6.80 -10.19 6.97
C ASP A 97 7.68 -8.96 6.75
N TYR A 98 7.62 -8.37 5.56
CA TYR A 98 8.35 -7.15 5.25
C TYR A 98 7.92 -6.01 6.18
N LEU A 99 6.62 -5.83 6.36
CA LEU A 99 6.07 -4.76 7.19
C LEU A 99 6.40 -4.98 8.66
N GLY A 100 6.30 -6.20 9.14
CA GLY A 100 6.65 -6.53 10.51
C GLY A 100 8.11 -6.24 10.82
N SER A 101 9.01 -6.59 9.91
CA SER A 101 10.43 -6.32 10.04
C SER A 101 10.70 -4.80 10.06
N ALA A 102 10.09 -4.06 9.14
CA ALA A 102 10.26 -2.61 9.06
C ALA A 102 9.72 -1.91 10.31
N ASP A 103 8.54 -2.33 10.79
CA ASP A 103 7.93 -1.76 11.98
C ASP A 103 8.76 -2.08 13.23
N GLY A 104 9.31 -3.29 13.29
CA GLY A 104 10.20 -3.67 14.37
C GLY A 104 11.45 -2.81 14.44
N GLN A 105 11.95 -2.39 13.30
CA GLN A 105 13.12 -1.51 13.23
C GLN A 105 12.78 -0.07 13.55
N ALA A 106 11.55 0.36 13.29
CA ALA A 106 11.11 1.73 13.54
C ALA A 106 10.93 2.02 15.03
N ASN A 107 10.79 0.99 15.82
CA ASN A 107 10.61 1.09 17.26
C ASN A 107 11.92 0.90 18.01
#